data_15c8839c3475e263831d1406255e1a7d
#
_entry.id   15c8839c3475e263831d1406255e1a7d
#
_cell.length_a   1.000
_cell.length_b   1.000
_cell.length_c   1.000
_cell.angle_alpha   90.00
_cell.angle_beta   90.00
_cell.angle_gamma   90.00
#
_symmetry.space_group_name_H-M   'P 1'
#
loop_
_entity.id
_entity.type
_entity.pdbx_description
1 polymer ?
#
loop_
_entity_poly.entity_id
_entity_poly.type
_entity_poly.pdbx_seq_one_letter_code
_entity_poly.pdbx_strand_id
1 'polypeptide(L)'
;MDMPTLAMQTEAKPARPPEVSKHPASPSTRVLSIIVGAVPVVIAALSIWYLIRLAPPLIQGEADATQFDIAARVDGRVAEILVEEGQDVAAGAVLVRIDNPETIAKNEQALAAKVVAEAQLANINAGTRAEQIAARKAALERAEATVVLAQKTYDRKSQLAEHGNAPIAQLDQATDSLHESQRAVDQARSAYEQAVNGYTKEEHEIAEANVGKAIADIKAVQSIIDQMVVYAPVASQVYERNVEPGEYVSPGVPLVTLIDLNDVWIHFDLREDLVKTLKVGDRFSVRIPALSNQRVLVEVKLIATKGEYASWRATRPAADFDLQTFSIRAYPVDKVPELRPGMSAYLDWQERE
;
A
#
# COMPACT_ATOMS: atom_id res chain seq x y z
N MET A 1 -59.87 7.24 -85.05
CA MET A 1 -61.20 6.70 -85.31
C MET A 1 -62.02 7.08 -84.12
N ASP A 2 -62.59 8.04 -84.24
CA ASP A 2 -63.93 8.54 -84.53
C ASP A 2 -64.69 8.96 -83.22
N MET A 3 -64.80 10.26 -83.17
CA MET A 3 -65.99 10.96 -82.67
C MET A 3 -67.28 10.40 -83.33
N PRO A 4 -68.51 10.75 -83.00
CA PRO A 4 -69.00 12.05 -82.42
C PRO A 4 -70.15 11.88 -81.37
N THR A 5 -70.62 12.87 -80.73
CA THR A 5 -71.50 14.00 -81.11
C THR A 5 -72.78 14.09 -80.24
N LEU A 6 -73.03 15.31 -79.75
CA LEU A 6 -74.30 16.11 -79.66
C LEU A 6 -75.28 15.82 -78.48
N ALA A 7 -75.36 16.76 -77.60
CA ALA A 7 -76.16 17.98 -77.57
C ALA A 7 -77.59 17.73 -77.04
N MET A 8 -78.00 18.41 -76.00
CA MET A 8 -79.06 19.35 -76.10
C MET A 8 -79.26 20.12 -74.84
N GLN A 9 -79.28 21.46 -74.95
CA GLN A 9 -79.73 22.48 -73.98
C GLN A 9 -81.19 22.31 -73.67
N THR A 10 -81.51 22.48 -72.37
CA THR A 10 -82.81 23.04 -72.08
C THR A 10 -82.70 24.01 -70.85
N GLU A 11 -83.00 25.21 -71.14
CA GLU A 11 -83.05 26.38 -70.34
C GLU A 11 -84.25 26.27 -69.42
N ALA A 12 -84.17 26.49 -68.05
CA ALA A 12 -85.24 26.62 -67.17
C ALA A 12 -84.89 27.66 -66.05
N LYS A 13 -85.61 28.69 -66.11
CA LYS A 13 -85.93 29.90 -65.34
C LYS A 13 -85.65 29.83 -63.80
N PRO A 14 -85.11 30.91 -63.18
CA PRO A 14 -84.75 30.94 -61.76
C PRO A 14 -85.95 31.07 -60.85
N ALA A 15 -85.96 30.26 -59.79
CA ALA A 15 -86.94 30.42 -58.69
C ALA A 15 -86.35 31.24 -57.54
N ARG A 16 -87.16 32.10 -56.98
CA ARG A 16 -86.80 32.99 -55.83
C ARG A 16 -86.39 32.20 -54.60
N PRO A 17 -85.41 32.68 -53.82
CA PRO A 17 -85.10 32.12 -52.57
C PRO A 17 -86.12 32.40 -51.47
N PRO A 18 -86.34 31.43 -50.56
CA PRO A 18 -87.23 31.66 -49.38
C PRO A 18 -86.54 32.52 -48.34
N GLU A 19 -87.35 33.39 -47.74
CA GLU A 19 -86.98 34.28 -46.60
C GLU A 19 -86.55 33.42 -45.42
N VAL A 20 -85.33 33.65 -44.89
CA VAL A 20 -84.86 33.11 -43.67
C VAL A 20 -85.39 33.87 -42.50
N SER A 21 -86.37 33.36 -41.77
CA SER A 21 -86.81 33.90 -40.49
C SER A 21 -85.71 33.90 -39.46
N LYS A 22 -85.27 35.03 -38.97
CA LYS A 22 -84.37 35.22 -37.84
C LYS A 22 -85.13 34.87 -36.57
N HIS A 23 -84.87 33.72 -36.00
CA HIS A 23 -85.21 33.42 -34.60
C HIS A 23 -84.20 34.11 -33.68
N PRO A 24 -84.62 34.78 -32.59
CA PRO A 24 -83.69 35.35 -31.61
C PRO A 24 -83.10 34.21 -30.79
N ALA A 25 -81.75 34.12 -30.80
CA ALA A 25 -81.02 33.16 -30.01
C ALA A 25 -81.25 33.35 -28.49
N SER A 26 -81.76 32.38 -27.79
CA SER A 26 -81.99 32.40 -26.35
C SER A 26 -80.63 32.60 -25.58
N PRO A 27 -80.69 33.37 -24.45
CA PRO A 27 -79.46 33.65 -23.68
C PRO A 27 -78.68 32.43 -23.17
N SER A 28 -79.32 31.27 -23.09
CA SER A 28 -78.69 30.01 -22.69
C SER A 28 -77.68 29.44 -23.69
N THR A 29 -77.86 29.70 -24.99
CA THR A 29 -76.90 29.17 -26.01
C THR A 29 -75.58 29.96 -26.06
N ARG A 30 -75.60 31.23 -25.66
CA ARG A 30 -74.37 32.05 -25.59
C ARG A 30 -73.50 31.70 -24.42
N VAL A 31 -74.06 31.30 -23.29
CA VAL A 31 -73.32 30.79 -22.09
C VAL A 31 -72.74 29.46 -22.39
N LEU A 32 -73.48 28.55 -23.04
CA LEU A 32 -72.98 27.23 -23.41
C LEU A 32 -71.84 27.27 -24.42
N SER A 33 -71.89 28.20 -25.39
CA SER A 33 -70.82 28.36 -26.39
C SER A 33 -69.55 29.00 -25.78
N ILE A 34 -69.66 29.86 -24.77
CA ILE A 34 -68.51 30.38 -24.02
C ILE A 34 -67.86 29.29 -23.17
N ILE A 35 -68.65 28.44 -22.50
CA ILE A 35 -68.10 27.30 -21.71
C ILE A 35 -67.38 26.30 -22.61
N VAL A 36 -67.98 25.93 -23.74
CA VAL A 36 -67.38 24.98 -24.70
C VAL A 36 -66.09 25.53 -25.34
N GLY A 37 -65.99 26.86 -25.53
CA GLY A 37 -64.77 27.50 -25.99
C GLY A 37 -63.70 27.69 -24.91
N ALA A 38 -64.08 27.85 -23.65
CA ALA A 38 -63.16 28.05 -22.53
C ALA A 38 -62.44 26.74 -22.07
N VAL A 39 -63.15 25.58 -22.15
CA VAL A 39 -62.60 24.32 -21.74
C VAL A 39 -61.32 23.93 -22.49
N PRO A 40 -61.24 23.98 -23.84
CA PRO A 40 -59.98 23.65 -24.54
C PRO A 40 -58.87 24.67 -24.26
N VAL A 41 -59.18 25.95 -24.02
CA VAL A 41 -58.20 26.97 -23.64
C VAL A 41 -57.62 26.69 -22.24
N VAL A 42 -58.44 26.28 -21.29
CA VAL A 42 -58.00 25.90 -19.95
C VAL A 42 -57.18 24.62 -20.02
N ILE A 43 -57.59 23.63 -20.81
CA ILE A 43 -56.80 22.37 -21.00
C ILE A 43 -55.48 22.72 -21.68
N ALA A 44 -55.46 23.57 -22.71
CA ALA A 44 -54.23 24.00 -23.35
C ALA A 44 -53.30 24.75 -22.39
N ALA A 45 -53.85 25.66 -21.60
CA ALA A 45 -53.10 26.42 -20.58
C ALA A 45 -52.55 25.49 -19.50
N LEU A 46 -53.33 24.53 -19.00
CA LEU A 46 -52.89 23.53 -18.04
C LEU A 46 -51.85 22.58 -18.64
N SER A 47 -52.00 22.18 -19.91
CA SER A 47 -51.03 21.38 -20.64
C SER A 47 -49.72 22.13 -20.84
N ILE A 48 -49.81 23.40 -21.24
CA ILE A 48 -48.62 24.28 -21.38
C ILE A 48 -47.97 24.50 -20.01
N TRP A 49 -48.72 24.75 -18.96
CA TRP A 49 -48.20 24.89 -17.60
C TRP A 49 -47.56 23.59 -17.08
N TYR A 50 -48.14 22.43 -17.38
CA TYR A 50 -47.56 21.12 -17.06
C TYR A 50 -46.29 20.83 -17.86
N LEU A 51 -46.24 21.21 -19.16
CA LEU A 51 -45.06 21.09 -20.01
C LEU A 51 -43.93 22.05 -19.62
N ILE A 52 -44.27 23.23 -19.11
CA ILE A 52 -43.30 24.26 -18.68
C ILE A 52 -42.81 24.01 -17.24
N ARG A 53 -43.48 23.14 -16.48
CA ARG A 53 -42.91 22.67 -15.22
C ARG A 53 -41.62 21.89 -15.51
N LEU A 54 -40.49 22.58 -15.40
CA LEU A 54 -39.16 21.95 -15.37
C LEU A 54 -39.19 20.96 -14.22
N ALA A 55 -39.05 19.66 -14.54
CA ALA A 55 -38.79 18.65 -13.52
C ALA A 55 -37.54 19.09 -12.73
N PRO A 56 -37.57 19.04 -11.40
CA PRO A 56 -36.43 19.41 -10.61
C PRO A 56 -35.21 18.62 -11.09
N PRO A 57 -34.00 19.22 -11.14
CA PRO A 57 -32.80 18.50 -11.54
C PRO A 57 -32.54 17.38 -10.51
N LEU A 58 -32.78 16.15 -10.93
CA LEU A 58 -32.38 14.98 -10.17
C LEU A 58 -30.87 14.80 -10.36
N ILE A 59 -30.14 14.90 -9.27
CA ILE A 59 -28.71 14.67 -9.27
C ILE A 59 -28.49 13.21 -8.89
N GLN A 60 -27.80 12.51 -9.75
CA GLN A 60 -27.39 11.13 -9.50
C GLN A 60 -26.01 11.12 -8.85
N GLY A 61 -25.89 10.36 -7.80
CA GLY A 61 -24.64 10.00 -7.16
C GLY A 61 -24.52 8.48 -7.04
N GLU A 62 -23.39 8.03 -6.57
CA GLU A 62 -23.07 6.63 -6.37
C GLU A 62 -22.45 6.44 -4.98
N ALA A 63 -22.83 5.38 -4.30
CA ALA A 63 -22.17 4.99 -3.07
C ALA A 63 -20.80 4.42 -3.40
N ASP A 64 -19.79 4.82 -2.64
CA ASP A 64 -18.41 4.38 -2.76
C ASP A 64 -17.85 4.11 -1.38
N ALA A 65 -16.70 3.44 -1.28
CA ALA A 65 -16.04 3.14 -0.02
C ALA A 65 -14.53 3.13 -0.18
N THR A 66 -13.81 3.22 0.94
CA THR A 66 -12.35 3.11 0.92
C THR A 66 -11.92 1.73 0.48
N GLN A 67 -11.11 1.67 -0.57
CA GLN A 67 -10.52 0.46 -1.11
C GLN A 67 -9.02 0.40 -0.78
N PHE A 68 -8.52 -0.80 -0.48
CA PHE A 68 -7.12 -1.07 -0.19
C PHE A 68 -6.63 -2.18 -1.11
N ASP A 69 -5.73 -1.83 -2.01
CA ASP A 69 -5.02 -2.82 -2.83
C ASP A 69 -3.85 -3.37 -2.03
N ILE A 70 -3.99 -4.59 -1.56
CA ILE A 70 -2.96 -5.29 -0.80
C ILE A 70 -2.00 -5.94 -1.77
N ALA A 71 -0.82 -5.34 -1.91
CA ALA A 71 0.20 -5.77 -2.87
C ALA A 71 1.28 -6.63 -2.20
N ALA A 72 1.90 -7.51 -3.01
CA ALA A 72 3.09 -8.25 -2.62
C ALA A 72 4.23 -7.29 -2.27
N ARG A 73 4.96 -7.56 -1.19
CA ARG A 73 6.18 -6.83 -0.80
C ARG A 73 7.46 -7.56 -1.20
N VAL A 74 7.34 -8.84 -1.43
CA VAL A 74 8.42 -9.74 -1.82
C VAL A 74 8.03 -10.52 -3.06
N ASP A 75 9.00 -10.97 -3.79
CA ASP A 75 8.82 -11.89 -4.91
C ASP A 75 8.65 -13.33 -4.42
N GLY A 76 7.95 -14.11 -5.20
CA GLY A 76 7.74 -15.52 -4.89
C GLY A 76 6.50 -16.08 -5.57
N ARG A 77 6.17 -17.34 -5.24
CA ARG A 77 4.96 -18.01 -5.71
C ARG A 77 3.86 -17.93 -4.65
N VAL A 78 2.65 -17.64 -5.06
CA VAL A 78 1.47 -17.72 -4.17
C VAL A 78 1.29 -19.18 -3.75
N ALA A 79 1.55 -19.49 -2.47
CA ALA A 79 1.39 -20.82 -1.92
C ALA A 79 -0.10 -21.14 -1.66
N GLU A 80 -0.76 -20.22 -0.98
CA GLU A 80 -2.19 -20.35 -0.64
C GLU A 80 -2.84 -18.98 -0.47
N ILE A 81 -4.14 -18.94 -0.76
CA ILE A 81 -5.01 -17.79 -0.49
C ILE A 81 -6.02 -18.28 0.55
N LEU A 82 -6.07 -17.58 1.68
CA LEU A 82 -6.82 -18.00 2.88
C LEU A 82 -8.18 -17.31 2.99
N VAL A 83 -8.55 -16.52 1.99
CA VAL A 83 -9.77 -15.73 1.98
C VAL A 83 -10.53 -15.91 0.67
N GLU A 84 -11.85 -15.72 0.75
CA GLU A 84 -12.76 -15.78 -0.39
C GLU A 84 -13.36 -14.39 -0.68
N GLU A 85 -13.76 -14.16 -1.93
CA GLU A 85 -14.47 -12.93 -2.31
C GLU A 85 -15.79 -12.81 -1.54
N GLY A 86 -16.07 -11.61 -1.05
CA GLY A 86 -17.22 -11.34 -0.19
C GLY A 86 -17.03 -11.70 1.28
N GLN A 87 -15.92 -12.31 1.69
CA GLN A 87 -15.64 -12.65 3.07
C GLN A 87 -15.25 -11.42 3.90
N ASP A 88 -15.80 -11.30 5.10
CA ASP A 88 -15.37 -10.31 6.08
C ASP A 88 -14.09 -10.76 6.77
N VAL A 89 -13.09 -9.88 6.84
CA VAL A 89 -11.79 -10.12 7.46
C VAL A 89 -11.52 -9.11 8.57
N ALA A 90 -10.97 -9.59 9.67
CA ALA A 90 -10.53 -8.73 10.77
C ALA A 90 -9.14 -8.12 10.47
N ALA A 91 -8.82 -7.00 11.11
CA ALA A 91 -7.46 -6.48 11.07
C ALA A 91 -6.45 -7.51 11.58
N GLY A 92 -5.35 -7.71 10.86
CA GLY A 92 -4.33 -8.72 11.15
C GLY A 92 -4.67 -10.15 10.67
N ALA A 93 -5.81 -10.38 10.02
CA ALA A 93 -6.11 -11.67 9.40
C ALA A 93 -5.12 -11.96 8.26
N VAL A 94 -4.69 -13.21 8.14
CA VAL A 94 -3.84 -13.66 7.04
C VAL A 94 -4.68 -13.77 5.77
N LEU A 95 -4.23 -13.10 4.70
CA LEU A 95 -4.89 -13.09 3.40
C LEU A 95 -4.24 -14.08 2.43
N VAL A 96 -2.93 -13.95 2.26
CA VAL A 96 -2.14 -14.70 1.27
C VAL A 96 -0.82 -15.11 1.89
N ARG A 97 -0.35 -16.31 1.53
CA ARG A 97 1.01 -16.79 1.80
C ARG A 97 1.78 -16.91 0.50
N ILE A 98 2.95 -16.33 0.49
CA ILE A 98 3.90 -16.40 -0.61
C ILE A 98 4.99 -17.42 -0.20
N ASP A 99 5.42 -18.26 -1.11
CA ASP A 99 6.54 -19.18 -0.94
C ASP A 99 7.72 -18.72 -1.82
N ASN A 100 8.88 -18.63 -1.20
CA ASN A 100 10.13 -18.32 -1.90
C ASN A 100 11.26 -19.22 -1.32
N PRO A 101 11.51 -20.40 -1.91
CA PRO A 101 12.54 -21.32 -1.46
C PRO A 101 13.95 -20.70 -1.46
N GLU A 102 14.23 -19.76 -2.35
CA GLU A 102 15.52 -19.05 -2.39
C GLU A 102 15.75 -18.24 -1.12
N THR A 103 14.73 -17.52 -0.66
CA THR A 103 14.83 -16.75 0.59
C THR A 103 14.94 -17.65 1.80
N ILE A 104 14.27 -18.79 1.83
CA ILE A 104 14.41 -19.79 2.89
C ILE A 104 15.85 -20.34 2.91
N ALA A 105 16.42 -20.69 1.75
CA ALA A 105 17.80 -21.14 1.65
C ALA A 105 18.81 -20.05 2.08
N LYS A 106 18.56 -18.78 1.78
CA LYS A 106 19.37 -17.65 2.26
C LYS A 106 19.32 -17.53 3.79
N ASN A 107 18.18 -17.80 4.41
CA ASN A 107 18.09 -17.83 5.87
C ASN A 107 18.92 -18.96 6.48
N GLU A 108 18.85 -20.16 5.91
CA GLU A 108 19.69 -21.27 6.35
C GLU A 108 21.19 -20.97 6.20
N GLN A 109 21.59 -20.34 5.10
CA GLN A 109 22.96 -19.88 4.89
C GLN A 109 23.39 -18.86 5.94
N ALA A 110 22.53 -17.88 6.28
CA ALA A 110 22.83 -16.89 7.31
C ALA A 110 22.93 -17.53 8.71
N LEU A 111 22.09 -18.51 9.02
CA LEU A 111 22.17 -19.30 10.26
C LEU A 111 23.48 -20.07 10.34
N ALA A 112 23.91 -20.73 9.26
CA ALA A 112 25.19 -21.44 9.20
C ALA A 112 26.37 -20.44 9.38
N ALA A 113 26.34 -19.28 8.77
CA ALA A 113 27.35 -18.24 8.95
C ALA A 113 27.47 -17.75 10.40
N LYS A 114 26.35 -17.64 11.13
CA LYS A 114 26.35 -17.33 12.55
C LYS A 114 27.07 -18.43 13.36
N VAL A 115 26.77 -19.70 13.10
CA VAL A 115 27.43 -20.81 13.79
C VAL A 115 28.95 -20.78 13.59
N VAL A 116 29.42 -20.46 12.37
CA VAL A 116 30.85 -20.30 12.07
C VAL A 116 31.45 -19.15 12.88
N ALA A 117 30.79 -17.98 12.90
CA ALA A 117 31.25 -16.83 13.66
C ALA A 117 31.31 -17.09 15.18
N GLU A 118 30.30 -17.77 15.72
CA GLU A 118 30.27 -18.18 17.14
C GLU A 118 31.38 -19.20 17.47
N ALA A 119 31.64 -20.14 16.58
CA ALA A 119 32.75 -21.08 16.75
C ALA A 119 34.13 -20.40 16.72
N GLN A 120 34.27 -19.36 15.87
CA GLN A 120 35.50 -18.55 15.81
C GLN A 120 35.68 -17.76 17.11
N LEU A 121 34.63 -17.11 17.62
CA LEU A 121 34.67 -16.43 18.92
C LEU A 121 34.99 -17.38 20.06
N ALA A 122 34.38 -18.57 20.08
CA ALA A 122 34.65 -19.58 21.08
C ALA A 122 36.12 -20.06 21.05
N ASN A 123 36.70 -20.19 19.85
CA ASN A 123 38.12 -20.53 19.67
C ASN A 123 39.05 -19.44 20.24
N ILE A 124 38.71 -18.15 19.97
CA ILE A 124 39.45 -16.99 20.51
C ILE A 124 39.32 -16.97 22.03
N ASN A 125 38.10 -17.14 22.57
CA ASN A 125 37.86 -17.21 24.01
C ASN A 125 38.55 -18.37 24.71
N ALA A 126 38.73 -19.49 24.06
CA ALA A 126 39.51 -20.63 24.59
C ALA A 126 40.98 -20.31 24.73
N GLY A 127 41.49 -19.32 23.97
CA GLY A 127 42.86 -18.85 24.03
C GLY A 127 43.88 -19.86 23.47
N THR A 128 45.14 -19.69 23.85
CA THR A 128 46.25 -20.58 23.43
C THR A 128 46.13 -21.94 24.15
N ARG A 129 46.32 -23.00 23.42
CA ARG A 129 46.26 -24.38 23.98
C ARG A 129 47.31 -24.58 25.08
N ALA A 130 46.89 -25.24 26.16
CA ALA A 130 47.74 -25.49 27.34
C ALA A 130 49.06 -26.20 26.98
N GLU A 131 49.06 -27.13 25.99
CA GLU A 131 50.23 -27.81 25.52
C GLU A 131 51.24 -26.87 24.84
N GLN A 132 50.72 -25.87 24.10
CA GLN A 132 51.56 -24.87 23.44
C GLN A 132 52.21 -23.92 24.47
N ILE A 133 51.45 -23.51 25.51
CA ILE A 133 51.98 -22.70 26.62
C ILE A 133 53.07 -23.52 27.35
N ALA A 134 52.81 -24.81 27.66
CA ALA A 134 53.81 -25.69 28.30
C ALA A 134 55.08 -25.87 27.45
N ALA A 135 54.93 -26.02 26.13
CA ALA A 135 56.07 -26.11 25.23
C ALA A 135 56.93 -24.82 25.21
N ARG A 136 56.31 -23.65 25.21
CA ARG A 136 57.02 -22.36 25.29
C ARG A 136 57.68 -22.14 26.63
N LYS A 137 57.02 -22.53 27.74
CA LYS A 137 57.62 -22.55 29.08
C LYS A 137 58.85 -23.42 29.16
N ALA A 138 58.82 -24.66 28.67
CA ALA A 138 59.97 -25.53 28.64
C ALA A 138 61.14 -24.98 27.80
N ALA A 139 60.85 -24.24 26.72
CA ALA A 139 61.86 -23.56 25.91
C ALA A 139 62.53 -22.40 26.70
N LEU A 140 61.76 -21.64 27.47
CA LEU A 140 62.26 -20.59 28.35
C LEU A 140 63.17 -21.19 29.43
N GLU A 141 62.71 -22.20 30.16
CA GLU A 141 63.49 -22.91 31.19
C GLU A 141 64.82 -23.44 30.66
N ARG A 142 64.81 -23.97 29.43
CA ARG A 142 66.05 -24.41 28.75
C ARG A 142 67.01 -23.26 28.47
N ALA A 143 66.51 -22.12 27.97
CA ALA A 143 67.34 -20.94 27.69
C ALA A 143 67.90 -20.38 29.00
N GLU A 144 67.15 -20.34 30.07
CA GLU A 144 67.60 -19.88 31.39
C GLU A 144 68.70 -20.80 31.94
N ALA A 145 68.56 -22.13 31.79
CA ALA A 145 69.61 -23.07 32.16
C ALA A 145 70.94 -22.83 31.37
N THR A 146 70.82 -22.46 30.08
CA THR A 146 71.98 -22.11 29.24
C THR A 146 72.66 -20.84 29.72
N VAL A 147 71.96 -19.80 30.09
CA VAL A 147 72.51 -18.58 30.67
C VAL A 147 73.28 -18.89 31.96
N VAL A 148 72.72 -19.71 32.84
CA VAL A 148 73.42 -20.13 34.10
C VAL A 148 74.77 -20.81 33.80
N LEU A 149 74.85 -21.69 32.76
CA LEU A 149 76.06 -22.34 32.34
C LEU A 149 77.07 -21.32 31.73
N ALA A 150 76.60 -20.42 30.84
CA ALA A 150 77.41 -19.39 30.23
C ALA A 150 77.97 -18.42 31.29
N GLN A 151 77.15 -18.02 32.28
CA GLN A 151 77.57 -17.17 33.39
C GLN A 151 78.70 -17.83 34.20
N LYS A 152 78.53 -19.09 34.59
CA LYS A 152 79.56 -19.86 35.31
C LYS A 152 80.86 -19.98 34.51
N THR A 153 80.74 -20.07 33.18
CA THR A 153 81.89 -20.14 32.30
C THR A 153 82.61 -18.78 32.20
N TYR A 154 81.85 -17.72 32.05
CA TYR A 154 82.33 -16.33 32.10
C TYR A 154 83.06 -16.06 33.43
N ASP A 155 82.40 -16.30 34.56
CA ASP A 155 82.99 -16.06 35.89
C ASP A 155 84.36 -16.79 36.06
N ARG A 156 84.42 -18.03 35.63
CA ARG A 156 85.62 -18.81 35.68
C ARG A 156 86.72 -18.26 34.76
N LYS A 157 86.41 -17.86 33.53
CA LYS A 157 87.37 -17.30 32.59
C LYS A 157 87.81 -15.88 33.03
N SER A 158 86.95 -15.06 33.61
CA SER A 158 87.31 -13.79 34.21
C SER A 158 88.32 -13.92 35.32
N GLN A 159 88.12 -14.85 36.30
CA GLN A 159 89.05 -15.11 37.35
C GLN A 159 90.41 -15.60 36.85
N LEU A 160 90.43 -16.44 35.83
CA LEU A 160 91.69 -16.92 35.27
C LEU A 160 92.44 -15.88 34.49
N ALA A 161 91.74 -14.96 33.79
CA ALA A 161 92.33 -13.85 33.09
C ALA A 161 92.87 -12.79 34.03
N GLU A 162 92.21 -12.51 35.15
CA GLU A 162 92.70 -11.61 36.23
C GLU A 162 94.02 -12.07 36.82
N HIS A 163 94.20 -13.38 36.88
CA HIS A 163 95.44 -13.99 37.40
C HIS A 163 96.48 -14.24 36.32
N GLY A 164 96.21 -13.81 35.07
CA GLY A 164 97.14 -14.00 33.95
C GLY A 164 97.17 -15.45 33.38
N ASN A 165 96.26 -16.35 33.81
CA ASN A 165 96.25 -17.79 33.48
C ASN A 165 95.28 -18.10 32.29
N ALA A 166 94.65 -17.12 31.66
CA ALA A 166 93.82 -17.28 30.44
C ALA A 166 94.08 -16.14 29.45
N PRO A 167 94.10 -16.44 28.12
CA PRO A 167 94.13 -15.39 27.10
C PRO A 167 92.89 -14.48 27.08
N ILE A 168 93.04 -13.21 26.88
CA ILE A 168 91.89 -12.23 26.81
C ILE A 168 90.86 -12.65 25.79
N ALA A 169 91.32 -13.23 24.61
CA ALA A 169 90.37 -13.73 23.60
C ALA A 169 89.37 -14.83 24.09
N GLN A 170 89.78 -15.59 25.16
CA GLN A 170 88.91 -16.59 25.76
C GLN A 170 87.83 -15.93 26.68
N LEU A 171 88.18 -14.83 27.32
CA LEU A 171 87.27 -14.00 28.10
C LEU A 171 86.25 -13.32 27.18
N ASP A 172 86.75 -12.70 26.06
CA ASP A 172 85.88 -12.08 25.07
C ASP A 172 84.86 -13.09 24.53
N GLN A 173 85.33 -14.29 24.14
CA GLN A 173 84.44 -15.37 23.66
C GLN A 173 83.41 -15.83 24.71
N ALA A 174 83.80 -15.88 26.01
CA ALA A 174 82.86 -16.24 27.08
C ALA A 174 81.87 -15.10 27.33
N THR A 175 82.26 -13.85 27.17
CA THR A 175 81.41 -12.65 27.26
C THR A 175 80.37 -12.67 26.14
N ASP A 176 80.81 -12.90 24.90
CA ASP A 176 79.92 -12.98 23.74
C ASP A 176 78.87 -14.10 23.90
N SER A 177 79.33 -15.30 24.35
CA SER A 177 78.46 -16.43 24.61
C SER A 177 77.43 -16.17 25.74
N LEU A 178 77.84 -15.40 26.79
CA LEU A 178 76.90 -14.97 27.81
C LEU A 178 75.88 -14.00 27.26
N HIS A 179 76.28 -13.00 26.48
CA HIS A 179 75.38 -12.05 25.86
C HIS A 179 74.41 -12.74 24.88
N GLU A 180 74.89 -13.67 24.08
CA GLU A 180 74.04 -14.46 23.16
C GLU A 180 72.99 -15.29 23.93
N SER A 181 73.39 -15.97 25.01
CA SER A 181 72.46 -16.75 25.84
C SER A 181 71.44 -15.85 26.56
N GLN A 182 71.82 -14.64 27.00
CA GLN A 182 70.88 -13.68 27.59
C GLN A 182 69.84 -13.27 26.58
N ARG A 183 70.20 -12.91 25.33
CA ARG A 183 69.26 -12.58 24.27
C ARG A 183 68.33 -13.76 23.92
N ALA A 184 68.83 -15.00 23.98
CA ALA A 184 68.04 -16.21 23.78
C ALA A 184 66.94 -16.36 24.86
N VAL A 185 67.24 -15.98 26.12
CA VAL A 185 66.25 -16.00 27.21
C VAL A 185 65.18 -14.92 26.96
N ASP A 186 65.60 -13.69 26.54
CA ASP A 186 64.65 -12.58 26.28
C ASP A 186 63.70 -13.00 25.15
N GLN A 187 64.22 -13.61 24.09
CA GLN A 187 63.40 -14.12 22.98
C GLN A 187 62.44 -15.24 23.44
N ALA A 188 62.93 -16.21 24.23
CA ALA A 188 62.07 -17.30 24.73
C ALA A 188 61.01 -16.80 25.72
N ARG A 189 61.35 -15.79 26.52
CA ARG A 189 60.40 -15.15 27.46
C ARG A 189 59.29 -14.43 26.69
N SER A 190 59.66 -13.60 25.69
CA SER A 190 58.66 -12.91 24.86
C SER A 190 57.71 -13.89 24.15
N ALA A 191 58.23 -15.04 23.66
CA ALA A 191 57.43 -16.08 23.03
C ALA A 191 56.52 -16.81 24.04
N TYR A 192 56.97 -16.99 25.30
CA TYR A 192 56.14 -17.52 26.37
C TYR A 192 55.03 -16.56 26.80
N GLU A 193 55.36 -15.31 27.02
CA GLU A 193 54.40 -14.25 27.38
C GLU A 193 53.34 -14.09 26.30
N GLN A 194 53.73 -14.06 25.02
CA GLN A 194 52.79 -14.05 23.90
C GLN A 194 51.83 -15.24 23.94
N ALA A 195 52.33 -16.45 24.23
CA ALA A 195 51.46 -17.62 24.31
C ALA A 195 50.52 -17.58 25.53
N VAL A 196 50.95 -17.00 26.67
CA VAL A 196 50.15 -16.87 27.88
C VAL A 196 49.08 -15.75 27.70
N ASN A 197 49.44 -14.63 27.11
CA ASN A 197 48.49 -13.51 26.87
C ASN A 197 47.45 -13.90 25.85
N GLY A 198 47.72 -14.83 24.91
CA GLY A 198 46.76 -15.30 23.92
C GLY A 198 46.41 -14.24 22.90
N TYR A 199 45.12 -14.17 22.58
CA TYR A 199 44.59 -13.21 21.62
C TYR A 199 44.48 -11.81 22.22
N THR A 200 44.63 -10.76 21.40
CA THR A 200 44.49 -9.37 21.83
C THR A 200 43.04 -9.01 22.07
N LYS A 201 42.82 -7.88 22.79
CA LYS A 201 41.50 -7.36 23.00
C LYS A 201 40.79 -7.00 21.68
N GLU A 202 41.56 -6.46 20.74
CA GLU A 202 41.07 -6.10 19.41
C GLU A 202 40.64 -7.34 18.61
N GLU A 203 41.35 -8.48 18.74
CA GLU A 203 40.95 -9.73 18.08
C GLU A 203 39.64 -10.27 18.67
N HIS A 204 39.42 -10.15 19.99
CA HIS A 204 38.15 -10.49 20.64
C HIS A 204 37.02 -9.57 20.14
N GLU A 205 37.23 -8.25 20.12
CA GLU A 205 36.21 -7.30 19.64
C GLU A 205 35.85 -7.55 18.18
N ILE A 206 36.81 -7.89 17.32
CA ILE A 206 36.56 -8.26 15.92
C ILE A 206 35.70 -9.52 15.83
N ALA A 207 36.01 -10.55 16.64
CA ALA A 207 35.23 -11.77 16.62
C ALA A 207 33.80 -11.59 17.13
N GLU A 208 33.60 -10.79 18.19
CA GLU A 208 32.29 -10.40 18.67
C GLU A 208 31.50 -9.59 17.63
N ALA A 209 32.16 -8.65 16.95
CA ALA A 209 31.56 -7.88 15.86
C ALA A 209 31.13 -8.77 14.69
N ASN A 210 31.89 -9.82 14.36
CA ASN A 210 31.51 -10.79 13.33
C ASN A 210 30.27 -11.60 13.71
N VAL A 211 30.11 -11.99 14.98
CA VAL A 211 28.88 -12.59 15.48
C VAL A 211 27.72 -11.62 15.39
N GLY A 212 27.92 -10.37 15.80
CA GLY A 212 26.93 -9.30 15.69
C GLY A 212 26.47 -9.08 14.24
N LYS A 213 27.42 -9.06 13.29
CA LYS A 213 27.13 -8.99 11.87
C LYS A 213 26.27 -10.16 11.39
N ALA A 214 26.63 -11.38 11.73
CA ALA A 214 25.88 -12.58 11.33
C ALA A 214 24.44 -12.58 11.89
N ILE A 215 24.23 -12.08 13.11
CA ILE A 215 22.91 -11.89 13.70
C ILE A 215 22.10 -10.83 12.91
N ALA A 216 22.73 -9.75 12.50
CA ALA A 216 22.08 -8.72 11.70
C ALA A 216 21.68 -9.24 10.30
N ASP A 217 22.54 -10.06 9.69
CA ASP A 217 22.27 -10.70 8.39
C ASP A 217 21.04 -11.64 8.49
N ILE A 218 20.94 -12.45 9.55
CA ILE A 218 19.75 -13.28 9.82
C ILE A 218 18.50 -12.42 9.97
N LYS A 219 18.57 -11.34 10.74
CA LYS A 219 17.43 -10.45 10.97
C LYS A 219 16.95 -9.79 9.66
N ALA A 220 17.87 -9.45 8.77
CA ALA A 220 17.54 -8.89 7.45
C ALA A 220 16.76 -9.91 6.60
N VAL A 221 17.21 -11.16 6.53
CA VAL A 221 16.49 -12.21 5.79
C VAL A 221 15.16 -12.56 6.46
N GLN A 222 15.12 -12.62 7.79
CA GLN A 222 13.87 -12.88 8.52
C GLN A 222 12.81 -11.81 8.25
N SER A 223 13.22 -10.54 8.13
CA SER A 223 12.28 -9.46 7.75
C SER A 223 11.67 -9.66 6.36
N ILE A 224 12.38 -10.31 5.44
CA ILE A 224 11.84 -10.67 4.12
C ILE A 224 10.87 -11.84 4.27
N ILE A 225 11.21 -12.85 5.08
CA ILE A 225 10.35 -14.02 5.35
C ILE A 225 9.03 -13.56 6.00
N ASP A 226 9.10 -12.65 6.96
CA ASP A 226 7.89 -12.11 7.62
C ASP A 226 6.94 -11.41 6.64
N GLN A 227 7.48 -10.87 5.53
CA GLN A 227 6.69 -10.23 4.47
C GLN A 227 6.08 -11.23 3.47
N MET A 228 6.43 -12.52 3.55
CA MET A 228 5.79 -13.57 2.74
C MET A 228 4.39 -13.88 3.23
N VAL A 229 4.04 -13.51 4.45
CA VAL A 229 2.68 -13.62 4.97
C VAL A 229 2.04 -12.24 4.90
N VAL A 230 0.97 -12.15 4.11
CA VAL A 230 0.28 -10.90 3.84
C VAL A 230 -0.96 -10.82 4.72
N TYR A 231 -1.11 -9.69 5.44
CA TYR A 231 -2.17 -9.47 6.42
C TYR A 231 -3.09 -8.33 6.01
N ALA A 232 -4.34 -8.40 6.46
CA ALA A 232 -5.30 -7.31 6.35
C ALA A 232 -4.89 -6.14 7.29
N PRO A 233 -4.73 -4.90 6.79
CA PRO A 233 -4.35 -3.76 7.61
C PRO A 233 -5.48 -3.27 8.52
N VAL A 234 -6.72 -3.42 8.08
CA VAL A 234 -7.95 -3.01 8.77
C VAL A 234 -9.02 -4.07 8.64
N ALA A 235 -10.03 -4.01 9.51
CA ALA A 235 -11.22 -4.85 9.36
C ALA A 235 -12.00 -4.39 8.12
N SER A 236 -12.24 -5.30 7.18
CA SER A 236 -12.76 -4.99 5.85
C SER A 236 -13.41 -6.21 5.21
N GLN A 237 -13.98 -6.06 4.02
CA GLN A 237 -14.49 -7.18 3.23
C GLN A 237 -13.58 -7.39 2.01
N VAL A 238 -13.35 -8.65 1.64
CA VAL A 238 -12.62 -8.99 0.41
C VAL A 238 -13.50 -8.64 -0.79
N TYR A 239 -13.02 -7.70 -1.61
CA TYR A 239 -13.73 -7.27 -2.81
C TYR A 239 -13.36 -8.15 -4.01
N GLU A 240 -12.06 -8.35 -4.24
CA GLU A 240 -11.55 -9.07 -5.40
C GLU A 240 -10.23 -9.78 -5.05
N ARG A 241 -10.04 -10.97 -5.63
CA ARG A 241 -8.77 -11.68 -5.61
C ARG A 241 -8.09 -11.48 -6.96
N ASN A 242 -6.92 -10.85 -6.95
CA ASN A 242 -6.21 -10.46 -8.17
C ASN A 242 -5.17 -11.50 -8.61
N VAL A 243 -4.99 -12.58 -7.83
CA VAL A 243 -4.01 -13.65 -8.09
C VAL A 243 -4.59 -15.01 -7.76
N GLU A 244 -3.98 -16.04 -8.33
CA GLU A 244 -4.35 -17.44 -8.11
C GLU A 244 -3.23 -18.23 -7.41
N PRO A 245 -3.56 -19.30 -6.65
CA PRO A 245 -2.57 -20.19 -6.08
C PRO A 245 -1.64 -20.78 -7.14
N GLY A 246 -0.33 -20.72 -6.90
CA GLY A 246 0.71 -21.19 -7.83
C GLY A 246 1.24 -20.11 -8.78
N GLU A 247 0.63 -18.94 -8.83
CA GLU A 247 1.09 -17.79 -9.63
C GLU A 247 2.37 -17.19 -9.02
N TYR A 248 3.27 -16.71 -9.89
CA TYR A 248 4.47 -16.00 -9.46
C TYR A 248 4.20 -14.50 -9.40
N VAL A 249 4.49 -13.88 -8.27
CA VAL A 249 4.26 -12.46 -8.02
C VAL A 249 5.57 -11.74 -7.74
N SER A 250 5.59 -10.44 -8.07
CA SER A 250 6.70 -9.53 -7.80
C SER A 250 6.24 -8.40 -6.87
N PRO A 251 7.17 -7.70 -6.19
CA PRO A 251 6.82 -6.56 -5.36
C PRO A 251 5.98 -5.52 -6.12
N GLY A 252 4.88 -5.07 -5.50
CA GLY A 252 3.94 -4.11 -6.08
C GLY A 252 2.76 -4.72 -6.85
N VAL A 253 2.75 -6.04 -7.11
CA VAL A 253 1.59 -6.71 -7.72
C VAL A 253 0.46 -6.80 -6.69
N PRO A 254 -0.76 -6.29 -6.98
CA PRO A 254 -1.90 -6.42 -6.11
C PRO A 254 -2.30 -7.90 -5.99
N LEU A 255 -2.49 -8.36 -4.76
CA LEU A 255 -2.88 -9.74 -4.45
C LEU A 255 -4.37 -9.84 -4.16
N VAL A 256 -4.86 -8.95 -3.33
CA VAL A 256 -6.26 -8.89 -2.87
C VAL A 256 -6.65 -7.43 -2.72
N THR A 257 -7.82 -7.08 -3.24
CA THR A 257 -8.45 -5.79 -3.00
C THR A 257 -9.46 -5.91 -1.87
N LEU A 258 -9.30 -5.10 -0.83
CA LEU A 258 -10.18 -5.03 0.33
C LEU A 258 -11.01 -3.75 0.27
N ILE A 259 -12.22 -3.80 0.81
CA ILE A 259 -13.12 -2.66 0.90
C ILE A 259 -13.61 -2.47 2.33
N ASP A 260 -13.53 -1.22 2.84
CA ASP A 260 -14.00 -0.91 4.18
C ASP A 260 -15.48 -0.47 4.15
N LEU A 261 -16.36 -1.37 4.53
CA LEU A 261 -17.79 -1.10 4.60
C LEU A 261 -18.21 -0.21 5.81
N ASN A 262 -17.27 0.15 6.68
CA ASN A 262 -17.52 1.13 7.74
C ASN A 262 -17.24 2.57 7.28
N ASP A 263 -16.50 2.74 6.18
CA ASP A 263 -16.17 4.03 5.60
C ASP A 263 -16.79 4.17 4.20
N VAL A 264 -18.14 4.19 4.17
CA VAL A 264 -18.94 4.32 2.96
C VAL A 264 -19.46 5.76 2.86
N TRP A 265 -19.31 6.37 1.69
CA TRP A 265 -19.84 7.70 1.38
C TRP A 265 -20.63 7.67 0.07
N ILE A 266 -21.38 8.72 -0.19
CA ILE A 266 -22.03 8.93 -1.47
C ILE A 266 -21.26 10.01 -2.23
N HIS A 267 -20.86 9.66 -3.42
CA HIS A 267 -20.15 10.53 -4.35
C HIS A 267 -21.16 11.18 -5.29
N PHE A 268 -21.07 12.50 -5.44
CA PHE A 268 -21.86 13.27 -6.39
C PHE A 268 -20.96 14.13 -7.24
N ASP A 269 -21.25 14.18 -8.53
CA ASP A 269 -20.64 15.14 -9.44
C ASP A 269 -21.63 16.29 -9.69
N LEU A 270 -21.41 17.40 -8.99
CA LEU A 270 -22.27 18.58 -9.08
C LEU A 270 -21.70 19.61 -10.05
N ARG A 271 -22.59 20.17 -10.87
CA ARG A 271 -22.25 21.30 -11.75
C ARG A 271 -21.85 22.52 -10.93
N GLU A 272 -20.97 23.35 -11.50
CA GLU A 272 -20.43 24.57 -10.90
C GLU A 272 -21.50 25.51 -10.36
N ASP A 273 -22.62 25.66 -11.08
CA ASP A 273 -23.74 26.51 -10.68
C ASP A 273 -24.44 26.05 -9.40
N LEU A 274 -24.44 24.73 -9.12
CA LEU A 274 -25.07 24.15 -7.94
C LEU A 274 -24.11 24.12 -6.73
N VAL A 275 -22.83 23.91 -6.96
CA VAL A 275 -21.81 23.87 -5.89
C VAL A 275 -21.69 25.18 -5.15
N LYS A 276 -21.92 26.31 -5.82
CA LYS A 276 -21.83 27.65 -5.24
C LYS A 276 -22.65 27.82 -3.94
N THR A 277 -23.74 27.09 -3.80
CA THR A 277 -24.64 27.16 -2.64
C THR A 277 -24.38 26.11 -1.58
N LEU A 278 -23.43 25.19 -1.81
CA LEU A 278 -23.14 24.08 -0.94
C LEU A 278 -21.89 24.35 -0.09
N LYS A 279 -21.94 23.97 1.18
CA LYS A 279 -20.83 24.09 2.12
C LYS A 279 -20.54 22.75 2.77
N VAL A 280 -19.30 22.58 3.20
CA VAL A 280 -18.93 21.45 4.07
C VAL A 280 -19.71 21.56 5.37
N GLY A 281 -20.37 20.48 5.76
CA GLY A 281 -21.27 20.41 6.92
C GLY A 281 -22.76 20.51 6.56
N ASP A 282 -23.11 20.87 5.31
CA ASP A 282 -24.51 20.87 4.88
C ASP A 282 -25.07 19.46 4.88
N ARG A 283 -26.33 19.34 5.27
CA ARG A 283 -27.06 18.06 5.33
C ARG A 283 -28.19 18.05 4.34
N PHE A 284 -28.41 16.93 3.71
CA PHE A 284 -29.53 16.72 2.80
C PHE A 284 -29.92 15.24 2.75
N SER A 285 -31.15 15.02 2.30
CA SER A 285 -31.71 13.67 2.18
C SER A 285 -31.47 13.13 0.78
N VAL A 286 -30.92 11.92 0.67
CA VAL A 286 -30.74 11.20 -0.59
C VAL A 286 -31.62 9.97 -0.60
N ARG A 287 -32.17 9.64 -1.77
CA ARG A 287 -32.98 8.45 -1.99
C ARG A 287 -32.14 7.38 -2.65
N ILE A 288 -32.13 6.18 -2.05
CA ILE A 288 -31.37 5.02 -2.53
C ILE A 288 -32.38 3.97 -3.03
N PRO A 289 -32.53 3.79 -4.35
CA PRO A 289 -33.50 2.84 -4.90
C PRO A 289 -33.24 1.40 -4.48
N ALA A 290 -31.97 1.01 -4.39
CA ALA A 290 -31.58 -0.36 -3.97
C ALA A 290 -32.05 -0.69 -2.55
N LEU A 291 -32.27 0.30 -1.69
CA LEU A 291 -32.80 0.17 -0.33
C LEU A 291 -34.30 0.51 -0.29
N SER A 292 -35.08 0.00 -1.23
CA SER A 292 -36.56 0.24 -1.31
C SER A 292 -36.92 1.73 -1.35
N ASN A 293 -36.12 2.57 -1.99
CA ASN A 293 -36.24 4.01 -2.02
C ASN A 293 -36.14 4.69 -0.63
N GLN A 294 -35.43 4.08 0.31
CA GLN A 294 -35.17 4.68 1.62
C GLN A 294 -34.48 6.03 1.45
N ARG A 295 -34.91 7.00 2.26
CA ARG A 295 -34.25 8.29 2.38
C ARG A 295 -33.18 8.19 3.47
N VAL A 296 -31.96 8.52 3.09
CA VAL A 296 -30.79 8.56 3.97
C VAL A 296 -30.33 9.99 4.11
N LEU A 297 -30.22 10.47 5.35
CA LEU A 297 -29.64 11.78 5.64
C LEU A 297 -28.13 11.69 5.52
N VAL A 298 -27.54 12.56 4.69
CA VAL A 298 -26.09 12.63 4.48
C VAL A 298 -25.56 14.03 4.81
N GLU A 299 -24.30 14.08 5.21
CA GLU A 299 -23.57 15.32 5.52
C GLU A 299 -22.38 15.47 4.59
N VAL A 300 -22.23 16.63 3.98
CA VAL A 300 -21.09 16.94 3.11
C VAL A 300 -19.82 17.05 3.93
N LYS A 301 -18.86 16.19 3.67
CA LYS A 301 -17.54 16.22 4.33
C LYS A 301 -16.44 16.77 3.42
N LEU A 302 -16.58 16.61 2.12
CA LEU A 302 -15.58 17.04 1.15
C LEU A 302 -16.25 17.63 -0.10
N ILE A 303 -15.73 18.76 -0.54
CA ILE A 303 -15.99 19.35 -1.85
C ILE A 303 -14.64 19.45 -2.54
N ALA A 304 -14.51 18.86 -3.74
CA ALA A 304 -13.26 18.91 -4.48
C ALA A 304 -12.84 20.35 -4.77
N THR A 305 -11.56 20.65 -4.59
CA THR A 305 -11.01 21.99 -4.80
C THR A 305 -10.81 22.34 -6.27
N LYS A 306 -10.88 21.35 -7.15
CA LYS A 306 -10.72 21.48 -8.60
C LYS A 306 -11.90 20.84 -9.31
N GLY A 307 -12.52 21.58 -10.23
CA GLY A 307 -13.52 21.03 -11.14
C GLY A 307 -12.86 20.18 -12.22
N GLU A 308 -13.54 19.13 -12.61
CA GLU A 308 -13.18 18.26 -13.73
C GLU A 308 -14.27 18.33 -14.78
N TYR A 309 -13.95 18.01 -16.04
CA TYR A 309 -14.98 17.89 -17.06
C TYR A 309 -15.76 16.61 -16.81
N ALA A 310 -17.11 16.72 -16.80
CA ALA A 310 -17.97 15.56 -16.62
C ALA A 310 -17.65 14.48 -17.65
N SER A 311 -17.32 13.29 -17.18
CA SER A 311 -17.08 12.12 -18.05
C SER A 311 -18.36 11.58 -18.72
N TRP A 312 -19.51 12.10 -18.37
CA TRP A 312 -20.81 11.77 -18.96
C TRP A 312 -21.09 12.65 -20.16
N ARG A 313 -21.15 12.04 -21.34
CA ARG A 313 -21.64 12.72 -22.53
C ARG A 313 -23.09 13.14 -22.33
N ALA A 314 -23.31 14.44 -22.17
CA ALA A 314 -24.64 15.01 -22.24
C ALA A 314 -25.21 14.79 -23.65
N THR A 315 -26.18 13.90 -23.77
CA THR A 315 -26.90 13.59 -25.03
C THR A 315 -27.98 14.64 -25.34
N ARG A 316 -27.76 15.92 -25.03
CA ARG A 316 -28.66 16.99 -25.44
C ARG A 316 -27.93 18.00 -26.31
N PRO A 317 -28.39 18.23 -27.56
CA PRO A 317 -27.91 19.30 -28.40
C PRO A 317 -28.58 20.62 -27.94
N ALA A 318 -28.06 21.22 -26.90
CA ALA A 318 -28.43 22.59 -26.54
C ALA A 318 -27.15 23.32 -26.13
N ALA A 319 -26.93 24.46 -26.72
CA ALA A 319 -25.81 25.37 -26.62
C ALA A 319 -25.63 25.93 -25.19
N ASP A 320 -25.35 25.04 -24.22
CA ASP A 320 -24.85 25.41 -22.92
C ASP A 320 -23.36 25.12 -22.89
N PHE A 321 -22.57 26.09 -22.47
CA PHE A 321 -21.13 25.91 -22.25
C PHE A 321 -20.88 24.68 -21.38
N ASP A 322 -19.84 23.95 -21.68
CA ASP A 322 -19.38 22.81 -20.85
C ASP A 322 -19.03 23.31 -19.44
N LEU A 323 -20.03 23.30 -18.56
CA LEU A 323 -19.85 23.65 -17.15
C LEU A 323 -19.02 22.53 -16.48
N GLN A 324 -18.02 22.94 -15.73
CA GLN A 324 -17.21 22.01 -14.94
C GLN A 324 -18.07 21.38 -13.83
N THR A 325 -17.76 20.16 -13.48
CA THR A 325 -18.35 19.44 -12.35
C THR A 325 -17.36 19.35 -11.21
N PHE A 326 -17.86 19.46 -10.00
CA PHE A 326 -17.10 19.28 -8.78
C PHE A 326 -17.57 18.02 -8.07
N SER A 327 -16.61 17.20 -7.72
CA SER A 327 -16.82 15.98 -6.97
C SER A 327 -17.10 16.32 -5.50
N ILE A 328 -18.14 15.73 -4.94
CA ILE A 328 -18.57 15.91 -3.55
C ILE A 328 -18.69 14.56 -2.88
N ARG A 329 -18.15 14.46 -1.65
CA ARG A 329 -18.37 13.29 -0.79
C ARG A 329 -19.29 13.66 0.35
N ALA A 330 -20.39 12.94 0.46
CA ALA A 330 -21.37 13.09 1.52
C ALA A 330 -21.47 11.76 2.30
N TYR A 331 -21.32 11.85 3.60
CA TYR A 331 -21.33 10.66 4.48
C TYR A 331 -22.71 10.51 5.11
N PRO A 332 -23.26 9.31 5.21
CA PRO A 332 -24.46 9.05 5.99
C PRO A 332 -24.28 9.50 7.44
N VAL A 333 -25.25 10.26 7.97
CA VAL A 333 -25.22 10.73 9.36
C VAL A 333 -25.40 9.54 10.31
N ASP A 334 -26.32 8.64 9.97
CA ASP A 334 -26.56 7.39 10.68
C ASP A 334 -25.96 6.23 9.88
N LYS A 335 -25.42 5.22 10.56
CA LYS A 335 -24.92 4.01 9.90
C LYS A 335 -26.04 3.31 9.14
N VAL A 336 -25.81 3.06 7.86
CA VAL A 336 -26.70 2.28 6.99
C VAL A 336 -25.98 0.98 6.60
N PRO A 337 -26.12 -0.12 7.37
CA PRO A 337 -25.34 -1.35 7.17
C PRO A 337 -25.58 -2.01 5.81
N GLU A 338 -26.71 -1.73 5.20
CA GLU A 338 -27.12 -2.28 3.90
C GLU A 338 -26.59 -1.47 2.72
N LEU A 339 -25.99 -0.30 2.96
CA LEU A 339 -25.41 0.53 1.90
C LEU A 339 -24.13 -0.12 1.38
N ARG A 340 -24.13 -0.41 0.09
CA ARG A 340 -23.00 -1.04 -0.60
C ARG A 340 -22.45 -0.10 -1.66
N PRO A 341 -21.12 -0.09 -1.87
CA PRO A 341 -20.50 0.59 -3.01
C PRO A 341 -21.13 0.14 -4.33
N GLY A 342 -21.26 1.07 -5.28
CA GLY A 342 -21.94 0.85 -6.54
C GLY A 342 -23.46 1.10 -6.50
N MET A 343 -24.07 1.33 -5.33
CA MET A 343 -25.49 1.69 -5.25
C MET A 343 -25.72 3.13 -5.71
N SER A 344 -26.68 3.33 -6.59
CA SER A 344 -27.09 4.66 -7.03
C SER A 344 -27.82 5.41 -5.92
N ALA A 345 -27.54 6.68 -5.78
CA ALA A 345 -28.21 7.61 -4.88
C ALA A 345 -28.77 8.80 -5.68
N TYR A 346 -29.98 9.23 -5.38
CA TYR A 346 -30.62 10.35 -6.03
C TYR A 346 -30.90 11.47 -5.04
N LEU A 347 -30.38 12.66 -5.37
CA LEU A 347 -30.64 13.89 -4.62
C LEU A 347 -31.66 14.73 -5.38
N ASP A 348 -32.76 15.06 -4.72
CA ASP A 348 -33.66 16.10 -5.17
C ASP A 348 -33.14 17.45 -4.69
N TRP A 349 -32.64 18.27 -5.62
CA TRP A 349 -31.94 19.50 -5.27
C TRP A 349 -32.86 20.53 -4.61
N GLN A 350 -34.19 20.45 -4.79
CA GLN A 350 -35.16 21.36 -4.22
C GLN A 350 -35.60 21.01 -2.77
N GLU A 351 -35.34 19.79 -2.32
CA GLU A 351 -35.67 19.28 -0.97
C GLU A 351 -34.49 19.44 0.04
N ARG A 352 -33.59 20.43 -0.16
CA ARG A 352 -32.55 20.72 0.83
C ARG A 352 -33.11 21.57 1.96
N GLU A 353 -32.95 21.15 3.19
CA GLU A 353 -33.21 21.94 4.39
C GLU A 353 -32.08 22.94 4.70
#